data_526b5ef4e528e01b6353ee3d90bc0b22
#
_entry.id   526b5ef4e528e01b6353ee3d90bc0b22
#
_cell.length_a   1.000
_cell.length_b   1.000
_cell.length_c   1.000
_cell.angle_alpha   90.00
_cell.angle_beta   90.00
_cell.angle_gamma   90.00
#
_symmetry.space_group_name_H-M   'P 1'
#
loop_
_entity.id
_entity.type
_entity.pdbx_description
1 polymer ?
#
loop_
_entity_poly.entity_id
_entity_poly.type
_entity_poly.pdbx_seq_one_letter_code
_entity_poly.pdbx_strand_id
1 'polypeptide(L)'
;SIICIRIHVDVILSAIYSILLIFQTNHMSAQGSSISIPKVPAPFATFLLRIPLSVMFLQQGLSKFPVNEATAETFGLPFIVWWFVAYGEVGSAIGLIVGGVFGIIFTKGLISSLADLLTRFSGITMTCVVTGVIWIMMPSSFMDVILKDYLHVSLYVGGLYFALRGNAKYGF
;
A
#
# COMPACT_ATOMS: atom_id res chain seq x y z
N SER A 1 2.33 -5.54 -23.13
CA SER A 1 2.45 -5.01 -21.78
C SER A 1 1.46 -3.88 -21.46
N ILE A 2 1.21 -2.97 -22.37
CA ILE A 2 0.27 -1.82 -22.23
C ILE A 2 -1.18 -2.27 -22.03
N ILE A 3 -1.58 -3.38 -22.66
CA ILE A 3 -2.95 -3.91 -22.58
C ILE A 3 -3.29 -4.41 -21.15
N CYS A 4 -2.33 -5.00 -20.46
CA CYS A 4 -2.53 -5.50 -19.09
C CYS A 4 -2.73 -4.36 -18.08
N ILE A 5 -2.04 -3.24 -18.28
CA ILE A 5 -2.17 -2.03 -17.45
C ILE A 5 -3.55 -1.39 -17.67
N ARG A 6 -4.03 -1.35 -18.90
CA ARG A 6 -5.33 -0.78 -19.25
C ARG A 6 -6.49 -1.54 -18.59
N ILE A 7 -6.44 -2.88 -18.60
CA ILE A 7 -7.46 -3.72 -17.94
C ILE A 7 -7.47 -3.49 -16.42
N HIS A 8 -6.31 -3.33 -15.78
CA HIS A 8 -6.25 -3.07 -14.34
C HIS A 8 -6.80 -1.68 -13.97
N VAL A 9 -6.53 -0.68 -14.79
CA VAL A 9 -7.08 0.68 -14.59
C VAL A 9 -8.59 0.70 -14.75
N ASP A 10 -9.12 0.02 -15.76
CA ASP A 10 -10.57 -0.04 -16.00
C ASP A 10 -11.31 -0.78 -14.85
N VAL A 11 -10.71 -1.84 -14.29
CA VAL A 11 -11.28 -2.54 -13.13
C VAL A 11 -11.28 -1.67 -11.87
N ILE A 12 -10.19 -0.93 -11.62
CA ILE A 12 -10.10 -0.02 -10.47
C ILE A 12 -11.07 1.15 -10.63
N LEU A 13 -11.16 1.74 -11.83
CA LEU A 13 -12.09 2.82 -12.12
C LEU A 13 -13.55 2.35 -12.00
N SER A 14 -13.88 1.15 -12.48
CA SER A 14 -15.20 0.55 -12.34
C SER A 14 -15.57 0.32 -10.87
N ALA A 15 -14.62 -0.16 -10.06
CA ALA A 15 -14.83 -0.34 -8.62
C ALA A 15 -15.05 1.00 -7.90
N ILE A 16 -14.24 2.02 -8.20
CA ILE A 16 -14.39 3.38 -7.64
C ILE A 16 -15.71 3.99 -8.08
N TYR A 17 -16.10 3.85 -9.35
CA TYR A 17 -17.36 4.36 -9.87
C TYR A 17 -18.57 3.68 -9.20
N SER A 18 -18.51 2.38 -8.98
CA SER A 18 -19.54 1.62 -8.26
C SER A 18 -19.66 2.08 -6.80
N ILE A 19 -18.55 2.35 -6.13
CA ILE A 19 -18.53 2.88 -4.75
C ILE A 19 -19.11 4.29 -4.72
N LEU A 20 -18.76 5.16 -5.69
CA LEU A 20 -19.30 6.51 -5.80
C LEU A 20 -20.81 6.53 -6.10
N LEU A 21 -21.30 5.63 -6.97
CA LEU A 21 -22.74 5.48 -7.25
C LEU A 21 -23.51 5.05 -6.00
N ILE A 22 -22.97 4.11 -5.23
CA ILE A 22 -23.58 3.69 -3.94
C ILE A 22 -23.61 4.87 -2.96
N PHE A 23 -22.61 5.73 -2.96
CA PHE A 23 -22.57 6.93 -2.11
C PHE A 23 -23.59 7.99 -2.56
N GLN A 24 -23.77 8.15 -3.87
CA GLN A 24 -24.68 9.16 -4.46
C GLN A 24 -26.14 8.76 -4.33
N THR A 25 -26.49 7.49 -4.45
CA THR A 25 -27.87 7.00 -4.24
C THR A 25 -28.32 7.13 -2.79
N ASN A 26 -27.39 7.09 -1.82
CA ASN A 26 -27.71 7.28 -0.40
C ASN A 26 -27.99 8.74 -0.01
N HIS A 27 -27.58 9.73 -0.83
CA HIS A 27 -27.85 11.15 -0.56
C HIS A 27 -29.25 11.62 -0.97
N MET A 28 -29.95 10.85 -1.79
CA MET A 28 -31.29 11.27 -2.29
C MET A 28 -32.49 10.70 -1.52
N SER A 29 -32.28 9.86 -0.52
CA SER A 29 -33.38 9.30 0.29
C SER A 29 -33.29 9.68 1.78
N ALA A 30 -32.96 10.94 2.06
CA ALA A 30 -32.98 11.45 3.44
C ALA A 30 -34.39 11.91 3.84
N GLN A 31 -35.32 10.97 3.96
CA GLN A 31 -36.55 11.16 4.75
C GLN A 31 -36.98 9.80 5.35
N GLY A 32 -36.67 9.58 6.62
CA GLY A 32 -37.54 8.85 7.51
C GLY A 32 -37.32 7.36 7.74
N SER A 33 -36.20 6.75 7.35
CA SER A 33 -35.79 5.46 7.94
C SER A 33 -34.28 5.38 7.98
N SER A 34 -33.70 5.25 9.16
CA SER A 34 -32.26 5.01 9.33
C SER A 34 -31.96 3.59 8.85
N ILE A 35 -31.63 3.46 7.56
CA ILE A 35 -31.08 2.21 7.04
C ILE A 35 -29.71 2.06 7.68
N SER A 36 -29.61 1.18 8.68
CA SER A 36 -28.33 0.82 9.24
C SER A 36 -27.57 -0.05 8.24
N ILE A 37 -26.75 0.58 7.42
CA ILE A 37 -25.81 -0.14 6.55
C ILE A 37 -24.88 -0.96 7.48
N PRO A 38 -24.76 -2.29 7.29
CA PRO A 38 -23.87 -3.09 8.11
C PRO A 38 -22.44 -2.54 7.98
N LYS A 39 -21.92 -2.02 9.09
CA LYS A 39 -20.56 -1.48 9.13
C LYS A 39 -19.57 -2.64 9.01
N VAL A 40 -18.81 -2.67 7.93
CA VAL A 40 -17.69 -3.60 7.80
C VAL A 40 -16.69 -3.30 8.92
N PRO A 41 -16.28 -4.30 9.71
CA PRO A 41 -15.29 -4.08 10.77
C PRO A 41 -14.02 -3.43 10.21
N ALA A 42 -13.55 -2.35 10.84
CA ALA A 42 -12.37 -1.61 10.39
C ALA A 42 -11.12 -2.49 10.14
N PRO A 43 -10.85 -3.55 10.93
CA PRO A 43 -9.75 -4.47 10.65
C PRO A 43 -9.86 -5.16 9.29
N PHE A 44 -11.07 -5.55 8.90
CA PHE A 44 -11.31 -6.22 7.62
C PHE A 44 -11.12 -5.28 6.44
N ALA A 45 -11.66 -4.06 6.53
CA ALA A 45 -11.51 -3.04 5.49
C ALA A 45 -10.02 -2.67 5.27
N THR A 46 -9.25 -2.51 6.36
CA THR A 46 -7.81 -2.25 6.26
C THR A 46 -7.04 -3.45 5.69
N PHE A 47 -7.52 -4.67 5.93
CA PHE A 47 -6.88 -5.87 5.38
C PHE A 47 -7.05 -5.96 3.85
N LEU A 48 -8.20 -5.56 3.33
CA LEU A 48 -8.42 -5.46 1.88
C LEU A 48 -7.44 -4.51 1.18
N LEU A 49 -7.04 -3.42 1.85
CA LEU A 49 -6.02 -2.50 1.31
C LEU A 49 -4.61 -3.09 1.39
N ARG A 50 -4.33 -3.95 2.38
CA ARG A 50 -3.01 -4.58 2.55
C ARG A 50 -2.66 -5.53 1.42
N ILE A 51 -3.64 -6.30 0.94
CA ILE A 51 -3.41 -7.32 -0.10
C ILE A 51 -2.81 -6.71 -1.38
N PRO A 52 -3.45 -5.76 -2.06
CA PRO A 52 -2.90 -5.19 -3.28
C PRO A 52 -1.55 -4.49 -3.05
N LEU A 53 -1.41 -3.73 -1.97
CA LEU A 53 -0.13 -3.08 -1.65
C LEU A 53 1.00 -4.08 -1.46
N SER A 54 0.76 -5.14 -0.68
CA SER A 54 1.76 -6.17 -0.44
C SER A 54 2.11 -6.93 -1.72
N VAL A 55 1.13 -7.27 -2.55
CA VAL A 55 1.37 -7.93 -3.84
C VAL A 55 2.24 -7.06 -4.75
N MET A 56 1.92 -5.77 -4.87
CA MET A 56 2.68 -4.84 -5.70
C MET A 56 4.13 -4.69 -5.21
N PHE A 57 4.33 -4.50 -3.90
CA PHE A 57 5.67 -4.41 -3.30
C PHE A 57 6.45 -5.71 -3.42
N LEU A 58 5.79 -6.86 -3.24
CA LEU A 58 6.41 -8.16 -3.41
C LEU A 58 6.88 -8.37 -4.87
N GLN A 59 6.06 -8.01 -5.84
CA GLN A 59 6.41 -8.10 -7.27
C GLN A 59 7.59 -7.18 -7.60
N GLN A 60 7.59 -5.95 -7.09
CA GLN A 60 8.69 -5.00 -7.28
C GLN A 60 9.98 -5.52 -6.66
N GLY A 61 9.94 -6.04 -5.45
CA GLY A 61 11.09 -6.60 -4.76
C GLY A 61 11.63 -7.85 -5.46
N LEU A 62 10.77 -8.80 -5.80
CA LEU A 62 11.18 -10.04 -6.48
C LEU A 62 11.76 -9.78 -7.88
N SER A 63 11.33 -8.75 -8.59
CA SER A 63 11.88 -8.39 -9.90
C SER A 63 13.35 -7.93 -9.84
N LYS A 64 13.84 -7.58 -8.65
CA LYS A 64 15.23 -7.16 -8.42
C LYS A 64 16.20 -8.31 -8.15
N PHE A 65 15.68 -9.52 -8.02
CA PHE A 65 16.52 -10.72 -7.81
C PHE A 65 16.99 -11.31 -9.15
N PRO A 66 18.23 -11.84 -9.21
CA PRO A 66 19.22 -11.92 -8.14
C PRO A 66 19.85 -10.57 -7.82
N VAL A 67 20.00 -10.28 -6.51
CA VAL A 67 20.62 -9.04 -6.03
C VAL A 67 22.16 -9.20 -6.12
N ASN A 68 22.78 -8.49 -7.07
CA ASN A 68 24.22 -8.50 -7.29
C ASN A 68 24.75 -7.11 -7.66
N GLU A 69 26.06 -6.95 -7.69
CA GLU A 69 26.73 -5.68 -8.00
C GLU A 69 26.40 -5.18 -9.41
N ALA A 70 26.37 -6.08 -10.39
CA ALA A 70 26.08 -5.71 -11.79
C ALA A 70 24.67 -5.12 -11.95
N THR A 71 23.68 -5.67 -11.23
CA THR A 71 22.33 -5.09 -11.23
C THR A 71 22.28 -3.74 -10.52
N ALA A 72 23.03 -3.56 -9.43
CA ALA A 72 23.12 -2.28 -8.73
C ALA A 72 23.74 -1.19 -9.62
N GLU A 73 24.83 -1.50 -10.33
CA GLU A 73 25.49 -0.59 -11.25
C GLU A 73 24.59 -0.16 -12.41
N THR A 74 23.74 -1.05 -12.92
CA THR A 74 22.76 -0.73 -13.99
C THR A 74 21.83 0.41 -13.57
N PHE A 75 21.53 0.52 -12.29
CA PHE A 75 20.69 1.60 -11.72
C PHE A 75 21.52 2.76 -11.15
N GLY A 76 22.84 2.73 -11.27
CA GLY A 76 23.73 3.74 -10.70
C GLY A 76 23.72 3.82 -9.18
N LEU A 77 23.41 2.72 -8.51
CA LEU A 77 23.28 2.63 -7.05
C LEU A 77 24.43 1.87 -6.43
N PRO A 78 24.91 2.28 -5.24
CA PRO A 78 25.78 1.43 -4.42
C PRO A 78 25.09 0.10 -4.11
N PHE A 79 25.84 -1.02 -4.16
CA PHE A 79 25.31 -2.37 -3.92
C PHE A 79 24.52 -2.47 -2.60
N ILE A 80 24.99 -1.83 -1.54
CA ILE A 80 24.33 -1.85 -0.24
C ILE A 80 22.94 -1.21 -0.29
N VAL A 81 22.78 -0.11 -1.04
CA VAL A 81 21.49 0.57 -1.23
C VAL A 81 20.54 -0.33 -2.02
N TRP A 82 21.03 -0.92 -3.12
CA TRP A 82 20.25 -1.86 -3.93
C TRP A 82 19.78 -3.07 -3.13
N TRP A 83 20.66 -3.62 -2.27
CA TRP A 83 20.33 -4.69 -1.36
C TRP A 83 19.19 -4.30 -0.41
N PHE A 84 19.31 -3.14 0.26
CA PHE A 84 18.27 -2.65 1.18
C PHE A 84 16.95 -2.38 0.46
N VAL A 85 16.96 -1.87 -0.77
CA VAL A 85 15.74 -1.66 -1.57
C VAL A 85 15.06 -2.99 -1.86
N ALA A 86 15.78 -3.97 -2.44
CA ALA A 86 15.20 -5.26 -2.82
C ALA A 86 14.63 -6.02 -1.62
N TYR A 87 15.43 -6.18 -0.56
CA TYR A 87 14.97 -6.87 0.66
C TYR A 87 13.97 -6.05 1.47
N GLY A 88 14.07 -4.73 1.45
CA GLY A 88 13.11 -3.82 2.06
C GLY A 88 11.72 -3.93 1.43
N GLU A 89 11.64 -4.03 0.11
CA GLU A 89 10.38 -4.25 -0.60
C GLU A 89 9.74 -5.58 -0.23
N VAL A 90 10.49 -6.68 -0.32
CA VAL A 90 9.99 -8.01 0.04
C VAL A 90 9.62 -8.08 1.51
N GLY A 91 10.50 -7.59 2.40
CA GLY A 91 10.29 -7.62 3.84
C GLY A 91 9.09 -6.79 4.28
N SER A 92 8.91 -5.59 3.70
CA SER A 92 7.75 -4.74 4.01
C SER A 92 6.44 -5.32 3.50
N ALA A 93 6.43 -5.95 2.33
CA ALA A 93 5.27 -6.65 1.80
C ALA A 93 4.81 -7.78 2.74
N ILE A 94 5.74 -8.64 3.15
CA ILE A 94 5.48 -9.73 4.09
C ILE A 94 5.07 -9.17 5.47
N GLY A 95 5.80 -8.18 5.98
CA GLY A 95 5.54 -7.56 7.27
C GLY A 95 4.18 -6.89 7.36
N LEU A 96 3.70 -6.29 6.26
CA LEU A 96 2.38 -5.67 6.20
C LEU A 96 1.26 -6.72 6.32
N ILE A 97 1.37 -7.87 5.67
CA ILE A 97 0.41 -8.98 5.77
C ILE A 97 0.47 -9.63 7.15
N VAL A 98 1.68 -10.01 7.59
CA VAL A 98 1.89 -10.67 8.89
C VAL A 98 1.40 -9.78 10.03
N GLY A 99 1.80 -8.50 10.04
CA GLY A 99 1.33 -7.53 11.02
C GLY A 99 -0.19 -7.37 11.02
N GLY A 100 -0.83 -7.43 9.84
CA GLY A 100 -2.29 -7.42 9.71
C GLY A 100 -2.96 -8.64 10.31
N VAL A 101 -2.50 -9.83 9.95
CA VAL A 101 -3.03 -11.13 10.45
C VAL A 101 -2.89 -11.21 11.97
N PHE A 102 -1.69 -10.95 12.51
CA PHE A 102 -1.48 -10.97 13.95
C PHE A 102 -2.29 -9.89 14.68
N GLY A 103 -2.48 -8.72 14.07
CA GLY A 103 -3.32 -7.66 14.62
C GLY A 103 -4.80 -8.03 14.72
N ILE A 104 -5.30 -8.91 13.83
CA ILE A 104 -6.68 -9.45 13.88
C ILE A 104 -6.78 -10.55 14.93
N ILE A 105 -5.82 -11.49 14.96
CA ILE A 105 -5.84 -12.65 15.86
C ILE A 105 -5.62 -12.21 17.32
N PHE A 106 -4.63 -11.34 17.54
CA PHE A 106 -4.23 -10.91 18.87
C PHE A 106 -4.67 -9.46 19.11
N THR A 107 -5.80 -9.28 19.77
CA THR A 107 -6.37 -7.94 20.01
C THR A 107 -5.77 -7.23 21.23
N LYS A 108 -5.08 -7.94 22.12
CA LYS A 108 -4.49 -7.40 23.36
C LYS A 108 -3.10 -7.99 23.64
N GLY A 109 -2.33 -7.30 24.49
CA GLY A 109 -1.03 -7.76 24.96
C GLY A 109 0.14 -7.41 24.04
N LEU A 110 1.31 -7.95 24.37
CA LEU A 110 2.58 -7.66 23.71
C LEU A 110 2.57 -8.00 22.21
N ILE A 111 2.02 -9.16 21.84
CA ILE A 111 1.94 -9.62 20.44
C ILE A 111 1.17 -8.62 19.58
N SER A 112 0.07 -8.09 20.12
CA SER A 112 -0.71 -7.08 19.44
C SER A 112 0.06 -5.77 19.22
N SER A 113 0.89 -5.36 20.18
CA SER A 113 1.75 -4.17 20.04
C SER A 113 2.87 -4.40 19.05
N LEU A 114 3.47 -5.59 19.05
CA LEU A 114 4.47 -5.97 18.04
C LEU A 114 3.90 -6.05 16.63
N ALA A 115 2.68 -6.55 16.49
CA ALA A 115 1.98 -6.58 15.20
C ALA A 115 1.69 -5.15 14.67
N ASP A 116 1.32 -4.23 15.56
CA ASP A 116 1.15 -2.81 15.21
C ASP A 116 2.48 -2.16 14.79
N LEU A 117 3.53 -2.39 15.58
CA LEU A 117 4.87 -1.89 15.27
C LEU A 117 5.38 -2.44 13.93
N LEU A 118 5.22 -3.74 13.67
CA LEU A 118 5.59 -4.37 12.41
C LEU A 118 4.84 -3.73 11.22
N THR A 119 3.54 -3.48 11.37
CA THR A 119 2.74 -2.81 10.35
C THR A 119 3.26 -1.40 10.08
N ARG A 120 3.52 -0.61 11.11
CA ARG A 120 4.05 0.76 10.98
C ARG A 120 5.44 0.77 10.34
N PHE A 121 6.31 -0.11 10.80
CA PHE A 121 7.66 -0.26 10.24
C PHE A 121 7.61 -0.64 8.76
N SER A 122 6.74 -1.57 8.37
CA SER A 122 6.52 -1.93 6.96
C SER A 122 6.05 -0.72 6.15
N GLY A 123 5.10 0.05 6.66
CA GLY A 123 4.63 1.27 6.01
C GLY A 123 5.72 2.34 5.85
N ILE A 124 6.56 2.54 6.86
CA ILE A 124 7.70 3.45 6.80
C ILE A 124 8.70 2.98 5.73
N THR A 125 9.05 1.70 5.73
CA THR A 125 9.97 1.11 4.74
C THR A 125 9.44 1.29 3.32
N MET A 126 8.15 1.01 3.09
CA MET A 126 7.49 1.27 1.80
C MET A 126 7.63 2.72 1.36
N THR A 127 7.32 3.66 2.25
CA THR A 127 7.39 5.10 1.96
C THR A 127 8.82 5.54 1.64
N CYS A 128 9.81 5.07 2.42
CA CYS A 128 11.21 5.37 2.19
C CYS A 128 11.73 4.83 0.85
N VAL A 129 11.39 3.57 0.53
CA VAL A 129 11.81 2.95 -0.74
C VAL A 129 11.21 3.68 -1.92
N VAL A 130 9.91 3.96 -1.90
CA VAL A 130 9.23 4.69 -2.99
C VAL A 130 9.80 6.10 -3.14
N THR A 131 10.10 6.80 -2.04
CA THR A 131 10.77 8.10 -2.09
C THR A 131 12.11 8.00 -2.83
N GLY A 132 12.91 6.98 -2.52
CA GLY A 132 14.18 6.73 -3.19
C GLY A 132 14.01 6.45 -4.68
N VAL A 133 13.03 5.63 -5.06
CA VAL A 133 12.73 5.33 -6.47
C VAL A 133 12.32 6.59 -7.23
N ILE A 134 11.39 7.39 -6.70
CA ILE A 134 10.96 8.66 -7.32
C ILE A 134 12.15 9.61 -7.47
N TRP A 135 13.03 9.68 -6.46
CA TRP A 135 14.23 10.52 -6.53
C TRP A 135 15.19 10.11 -7.66
N ILE A 136 15.40 8.80 -7.85
CA ILE A 136 16.28 8.27 -8.90
C ILE A 136 15.70 8.51 -10.30
N MET A 137 14.38 8.49 -10.44
CA MET A 137 13.70 8.76 -11.71
C MET A 137 13.83 10.22 -12.18
N MET A 138 14.33 11.11 -11.34
CA MET A 138 14.55 12.54 -11.62
C MET A 138 13.38 13.20 -12.37
N PRO A 139 12.18 13.21 -11.79
CA PRO A 139 11.01 13.83 -12.42
C PRO A 139 11.24 15.33 -12.61
N SER A 140 10.72 15.91 -13.69
CA SER A 140 10.88 17.32 -14.02
C SER A 140 10.14 18.24 -13.03
N SER A 141 9.09 17.75 -12.39
CA SER A 141 8.34 18.46 -11.36
C SER A 141 7.56 17.51 -10.45
N PHE A 142 7.16 18.02 -9.28
CA PHE A 142 6.27 17.29 -8.36
C PHE A 142 4.93 16.91 -9.01
N MET A 143 4.39 17.79 -9.87
CA MET A 143 3.16 17.52 -10.60
C MET A 143 3.32 16.40 -11.62
N ASP A 144 4.49 16.26 -12.24
CA ASP A 144 4.79 15.13 -13.13
C ASP A 144 4.70 13.78 -12.41
N VAL A 145 5.20 13.71 -11.18
CA VAL A 145 5.08 12.50 -10.35
C VAL A 145 3.60 12.15 -10.13
N ILE A 146 2.81 13.11 -9.65
CA ILE A 146 1.41 12.88 -9.32
C ILE A 146 0.59 12.47 -10.54
N LEU A 147 0.84 13.11 -11.69
CA LEU A 147 0.02 12.92 -12.89
C LEU A 147 0.47 11.76 -13.78
N LYS A 148 1.74 11.37 -13.73
CA LYS A 148 2.30 10.35 -14.63
C LYS A 148 2.67 9.06 -13.92
N ASP A 149 3.04 9.13 -12.64
CA ASP A 149 3.54 8.01 -11.84
C ASP A 149 2.56 7.56 -10.77
N TYR A 150 1.33 7.30 -11.20
CA TYR A 150 0.24 6.88 -10.31
C TYR A 150 0.56 5.61 -9.50
N LEU A 151 1.43 4.74 -10.00
CA LEU A 151 1.85 3.53 -9.30
C LEU A 151 2.63 3.89 -8.03
N HIS A 152 3.73 4.63 -8.15
CA HIS A 152 4.55 5.01 -7.01
C HIS A 152 3.80 5.95 -6.05
N VAL A 153 2.97 6.85 -6.58
CA VAL A 153 2.10 7.69 -5.73
C VAL A 153 1.14 6.84 -4.90
N SER A 154 0.49 5.84 -5.50
CA SER A 154 -0.43 4.94 -4.78
C SER A 154 0.30 4.11 -3.72
N LEU A 155 1.48 3.59 -4.03
CA LEU A 155 2.32 2.85 -3.09
C LEU A 155 2.81 3.75 -1.95
N TYR A 156 3.20 4.99 -2.26
CA TYR A 156 3.61 5.98 -1.26
C TYR A 156 2.47 6.29 -0.28
N VAL A 157 1.29 6.64 -0.79
CA VAL A 157 0.12 6.96 0.05
C VAL A 157 -0.31 5.75 0.87
N GLY A 158 -0.32 4.55 0.28
CA GLY A 158 -0.62 3.31 0.99
C GLY A 158 0.39 3.00 2.09
N GLY A 159 1.69 3.15 1.82
CA GLY A 159 2.75 3.01 2.81
C GLY A 159 2.59 4.01 3.96
N LEU A 160 2.38 5.29 3.62
CA LEU A 160 2.17 6.36 4.59
C LEU A 160 0.92 6.11 5.47
N TYR A 161 -0.16 5.62 4.87
CA TYR A 161 -1.36 5.26 5.62
C TYR A 161 -1.05 4.24 6.72
N PHE A 162 -0.33 3.15 6.39
CA PHE A 162 0.02 2.13 7.39
C PHE A 162 1.11 2.58 8.37
N ALA A 163 2.04 3.43 7.94
CA ALA A 163 3.02 4.05 8.82
C ALA A 163 2.35 4.88 9.94
N LEU A 164 1.37 5.68 9.57
CA LEU A 164 0.65 6.56 10.51
C LEU A 164 -0.40 5.81 11.32
N ARG A 165 -1.18 4.95 10.68
CA ARG A 165 -2.34 4.32 11.32
C ARG A 165 -2.02 2.98 12.02
N GLY A 166 -1.06 2.22 11.52
CA GLY A 166 -0.78 0.88 12.04
C GLY A 166 -1.97 -0.08 11.89
N ASN A 167 -2.20 -0.91 12.90
CA ASN A 167 -3.32 -1.86 12.96
C ASN A 167 -4.63 -1.26 13.50
N ALA A 168 -4.72 0.05 13.66
CA ALA A 168 -5.90 0.83 14.07
C ALA A 168 -6.88 0.06 14.97
N LYS A 169 -6.64 0.09 16.26
CA LYS A 169 -7.55 -0.48 17.27
C LYS A 169 -8.64 0.48 17.70
N TYR A 170 -8.55 1.74 17.30
CA TYR A 170 -9.47 2.79 17.69
C TYR A 170 -10.47 3.04 16.56
N GLY A 171 -11.70 2.54 16.78
CA GLY A 171 -12.82 3.01 15.98
C GLY A 171 -13.06 4.49 16.29
N PHE A 172 -13.09 5.30 15.27
CA PHE A 172 -13.78 6.58 15.30
C PHE A 172 -15.22 6.34 14.89
#